data_9e7f9d86a056dab814346c38cc41a77d
#
_entry.id   9e7f9d86a056dab814346c38cc41a77d
#
_cell.length_a   1.000
_cell.length_b   1.000
_cell.length_c   1.000
_cell.angle_alpha   90.00
_cell.angle_beta   90.00
_cell.angle_gamma   90.00
#
_symmetry.space_group_name_H-M   'P 1'
#
loop_
_entity.id
_entity.type
_entity.pdbx_description
1 polymer ?
#
loop_
_entity_poly.entity_id
_entity_poly.type
_entity_poly.pdbx_seq_one_letter_code
_entity_poly.pdbx_strand_id
1 'polypeptide(L)'
;MNGVIVENLVVRYGDICAVNNVSFHAASGEVTAILGPNGAGKTSVIEVCEGFAKSSSGHVEVLGLHPIRDHDKLTTRMGVMLQGGGIYPSARVCDVVQQFCDIYNKQCNANELISMVGLDERRQHIWKRLSGGEQQRVSLALVLAAQPDVVFLDEPTSGVDVNGRLIIRDIVTKLAHDGCTVLLATHELAEAEKVADHIVIFDHGRVAAAGSIGELRKGHEYTRFTSDQNLNIADLSRALGCSVTRAQSSGDYNIAVVSTPALIAALSSWLHEKNLPLHHVSSLESLEDMFSRIVAASENKT
;
A
#
# COMPACT_ATOMS: atom_id res chain seq x y z
N MET A 1 1.91 -19.81 5.67
CA MET A 1 0.67 -19.88 6.52
C MET A 1 -0.06 -18.55 6.35
N ASN A 2 -1.40 -18.54 6.51
CA ASN A 2 -2.11 -17.26 6.45
C ASN A 2 -1.93 -16.53 7.79
N GLY A 3 -1.50 -15.29 7.75
CA GLY A 3 -1.37 -14.41 8.93
C GLY A 3 -2.69 -13.75 9.28
N VAL A 4 -3.47 -13.34 8.24
CA VAL A 4 -4.82 -12.79 8.39
C VAL A 4 -5.76 -13.45 7.39
N ILE A 5 -6.95 -13.81 7.85
CA ILE A 5 -8.04 -14.35 7.04
C ILE A 5 -9.27 -13.50 7.29
N VAL A 6 -9.90 -13.04 6.22
CA VAL A 6 -11.17 -12.33 6.22
C VAL A 6 -12.12 -13.02 5.25
N GLU A 7 -13.29 -13.46 5.74
CA GLU A 7 -14.27 -14.18 4.94
C GLU A 7 -15.67 -13.59 5.12
N ASN A 8 -16.28 -13.18 4.00
CA ASN A 8 -17.64 -12.65 3.92
C ASN A 8 -17.91 -11.54 4.97
N LEU A 9 -16.91 -10.71 5.25
CA LEU A 9 -16.99 -9.67 6.27
C LEU A 9 -18.00 -8.61 5.91
N VAL A 10 -18.86 -8.28 6.86
CA VAL A 10 -19.78 -7.15 6.80
C VAL A 10 -19.59 -6.28 8.03
N VAL A 11 -19.43 -4.97 7.82
CA VAL A 11 -19.33 -3.97 8.90
C VAL A 11 -20.37 -2.87 8.65
N ARG A 12 -21.19 -2.60 9.66
CA ARG A 12 -22.21 -1.55 9.63
C ARG A 12 -22.07 -0.60 10.80
N TYR A 13 -22.25 0.68 10.50
CA TYR A 13 -22.35 1.76 11.49
C TYR A 13 -23.74 2.40 11.34
N GLY A 14 -24.69 1.97 12.17
CA GLY A 14 -26.10 2.32 11.97
C GLY A 14 -26.61 1.86 10.61
N ASP A 15 -27.11 2.77 9.80
CA ASP A 15 -27.63 2.50 8.47
C ASP A 15 -26.55 2.40 7.38
N ILE A 16 -25.31 2.81 7.69
CA ILE A 16 -24.21 2.81 6.73
C ILE A 16 -23.54 1.45 6.71
N CYS A 17 -23.48 0.80 5.54
CA CYS A 17 -22.71 -0.40 5.30
C CYS A 17 -21.31 -0.02 4.82
N ALA A 18 -20.35 0.04 5.73
CA ALA A 18 -18.97 0.43 5.41
C ALA A 18 -18.18 -0.69 4.72
N VAL A 19 -18.49 -1.97 5.04
CA VAL A 19 -17.88 -3.16 4.43
C VAL A 19 -18.98 -4.14 4.10
N ASN A 20 -19.02 -4.63 2.87
CA ASN A 20 -20.10 -5.46 2.34
C ASN A 20 -19.57 -6.71 1.66
N ASN A 21 -19.60 -7.83 2.38
CA ASN A 21 -19.21 -9.15 1.90
C ASN A 21 -17.78 -9.21 1.36
N VAL A 22 -16.82 -8.74 2.15
CA VAL A 22 -15.40 -8.69 1.81
C VAL A 22 -14.71 -10.00 2.21
N SER A 23 -13.92 -10.55 1.29
CA SER A 23 -13.07 -11.72 1.55
C SER A 23 -11.68 -11.51 0.95
N PHE A 24 -10.64 -11.72 1.76
CA PHE A 24 -9.24 -11.74 1.34
C PHE A 24 -8.39 -12.45 2.40
N HIS A 25 -7.14 -12.71 2.08
CA HIS A 25 -6.17 -13.21 3.03
C HIS A 25 -4.84 -12.46 2.88
N ALA A 26 -4.08 -12.38 3.97
CA ALA A 26 -2.70 -11.91 3.97
C ALA A 26 -1.80 -13.02 4.48
N ALA A 27 -0.79 -13.37 3.68
CA ALA A 27 0.12 -14.46 4.02
C ALA A 27 1.19 -13.99 5.01
N SER A 28 1.72 -14.92 5.79
CA SER A 28 2.87 -14.68 6.66
C SER A 28 4.11 -14.45 5.82
N GLY A 29 4.88 -13.43 6.16
CA GLY A 29 6.09 -13.06 5.41
C GLY A 29 5.84 -12.26 4.14
N GLU A 30 4.63 -11.72 3.95
CA GLU A 30 4.25 -10.91 2.79
C GLU A 30 3.64 -9.57 3.20
N VAL A 31 3.77 -8.60 2.31
CA VAL A 31 3.09 -7.30 2.40
C VAL A 31 1.82 -7.35 1.57
N THR A 32 0.67 -7.30 2.24
CA THR A 32 -0.64 -7.15 1.59
C THR A 32 -1.07 -5.69 1.66
N ALA A 33 -1.15 -5.02 0.51
CA ALA A 33 -1.63 -3.65 0.42
C ALA A 33 -3.14 -3.60 0.18
N ILE A 34 -3.87 -2.90 1.04
CA ILE A 34 -5.29 -2.58 0.91
C ILE A 34 -5.40 -1.19 0.29
N LEU A 35 -5.86 -1.12 -0.95
CA LEU A 35 -5.94 0.10 -1.74
C LEU A 35 -7.40 0.51 -1.97
N GLY A 36 -7.65 1.79 -2.09
CA GLY A 36 -8.98 2.32 -2.40
C GLY A 36 -9.12 3.80 -2.04
N PRO A 37 -10.15 4.48 -2.57
CA PRO A 37 -10.41 5.86 -2.22
C PRO A 37 -10.77 6.04 -0.74
N ASN A 38 -10.79 7.28 -0.27
CA ASN A 38 -11.26 7.60 1.07
C ASN A 38 -12.72 7.19 1.22
N GLY A 39 -13.06 6.54 2.34
CA GLY A 39 -14.40 6.02 2.59
C GLY A 39 -14.70 4.67 1.92
N ALA A 40 -13.76 4.03 1.23
CA ALA A 40 -13.97 2.70 0.62
C ALA A 40 -14.08 1.54 1.63
N GLY A 41 -13.88 1.79 2.93
CA GLY A 41 -13.99 0.78 3.98
C GLY A 41 -12.67 0.18 4.47
N LYS A 42 -11.51 0.67 3.99
CA LYS A 42 -10.18 0.16 4.35
C LYS A 42 -9.93 0.16 5.87
N THR A 43 -10.06 1.33 6.50
CA THR A 43 -9.88 1.49 7.95
C THR A 43 -10.85 0.60 8.74
N SER A 44 -12.12 0.50 8.31
CA SER A 44 -13.10 -0.36 9.00
C SER A 44 -12.73 -1.85 8.97
N VAL A 45 -12.13 -2.33 7.89
CA VAL A 45 -11.61 -3.71 7.81
C VAL A 45 -10.41 -3.89 8.74
N ILE A 46 -9.47 -2.93 8.73
CA ILE A 46 -8.30 -2.96 9.60
C ILE A 46 -8.71 -2.95 11.07
N GLU A 47 -9.60 -2.04 11.49
CA GLU A 47 -10.10 -1.97 12.86
C GLU A 47 -10.76 -3.27 13.34
N VAL A 48 -11.44 -4.00 12.44
CA VAL A 48 -11.99 -5.34 12.79
C VAL A 48 -10.85 -6.36 12.95
N CYS A 49 -9.84 -6.35 12.10
CA CYS A 49 -8.68 -7.24 12.22
C CYS A 49 -7.86 -6.94 13.48
N GLU A 50 -7.75 -5.68 13.88
CA GLU A 50 -7.10 -5.23 15.11
C GLU A 50 -7.91 -5.57 16.38
N GLY A 51 -9.21 -5.88 16.23
CA GLY A 51 -10.11 -6.13 17.34
C GLY A 51 -10.70 -4.87 17.99
N PHE A 52 -10.54 -3.71 17.36
CA PHE A 52 -11.11 -2.42 17.85
C PHE A 52 -12.57 -2.24 17.41
N ALA A 53 -12.98 -2.85 16.29
CA ALA A 53 -14.34 -2.81 15.83
C ALA A 53 -14.96 -4.22 15.75
N LYS A 54 -16.29 -4.30 15.91
CA LYS A 54 -17.04 -5.56 15.77
C LYS A 54 -17.55 -5.70 14.34
N SER A 55 -17.39 -6.90 13.77
CA SER A 55 -18.09 -7.26 12.54
C SER A 55 -19.60 -7.40 12.79
N SER A 56 -20.41 -7.04 11.79
CA SER A 56 -21.84 -7.33 11.79
C SER A 56 -22.12 -8.79 11.41
N SER A 57 -21.30 -9.35 10.50
CA SER A 57 -21.27 -10.76 10.11
C SER A 57 -19.95 -11.09 9.41
N GLY A 58 -19.74 -12.37 9.09
CA GLY A 58 -18.52 -12.87 8.49
C GLY A 58 -17.53 -13.41 9.53
N HIS A 59 -16.36 -13.82 9.06
CA HIS A 59 -15.33 -14.44 9.87
C HIS A 59 -14.00 -13.71 9.67
N VAL A 60 -13.30 -13.48 10.79
CA VAL A 60 -11.95 -12.88 10.78
C VAL A 60 -11.05 -13.64 11.75
N GLU A 61 -9.89 -14.03 11.25
CA GLU A 61 -8.81 -14.61 12.04
C GLU A 61 -7.52 -13.83 11.81
N VAL A 62 -6.78 -13.61 12.89
CA VAL A 62 -5.44 -13.03 12.88
C VAL A 62 -4.51 -13.98 13.62
N LEU A 63 -3.48 -14.49 12.94
CA LEU A 63 -2.58 -15.53 13.46
C LEU A 63 -3.32 -16.77 14.01
N GLY A 64 -4.46 -17.14 13.39
CA GLY A 64 -5.32 -18.24 13.83
C GLY A 64 -6.17 -17.94 15.06
N LEU A 65 -6.27 -16.69 15.49
CA LEU A 65 -6.99 -16.22 16.66
C LEU A 65 -8.11 -15.25 16.28
N HIS A 66 -9.19 -15.24 17.06
CA HIS A 66 -10.28 -14.29 16.84
C HIS A 66 -9.93 -12.91 17.43
N PRO A 67 -9.94 -11.81 16.64
CA PRO A 67 -9.44 -10.50 17.06
C PRO A 67 -10.00 -9.96 18.38
N ILE A 68 -11.27 -10.21 18.65
CA ILE A 68 -11.92 -9.71 19.88
C ILE A 68 -11.85 -10.73 21.02
N ARG A 69 -12.17 -12.01 20.76
CA ARG A 69 -12.21 -13.02 21.82
C ARG A 69 -10.84 -13.38 22.38
N ASP A 70 -9.83 -13.36 21.52
CA ASP A 70 -8.45 -13.70 21.88
C ASP A 70 -7.54 -12.46 21.88
N HIS A 71 -8.11 -11.26 22.08
CA HIS A 71 -7.41 -9.98 21.97
C HIS A 71 -6.15 -9.90 22.84
N ASP A 72 -6.23 -10.38 24.09
CA ASP A 72 -5.09 -10.39 25.02
C ASP A 72 -3.90 -11.22 24.51
N LYS A 73 -4.16 -12.29 23.73
CA LYS A 73 -3.10 -13.09 23.12
C LYS A 73 -2.52 -12.42 21.89
N LEU A 74 -3.35 -11.67 21.16
CA LEU A 74 -2.94 -10.96 19.94
C LEU A 74 -2.13 -9.71 20.24
N THR A 75 -2.48 -8.94 21.26
CA THR A 75 -1.81 -7.67 21.61
C THR A 75 -0.31 -7.82 21.88
N THR A 76 0.14 -8.99 22.32
CA THR A 76 1.57 -9.28 22.54
C THR A 76 2.33 -9.68 21.27
N ARG A 77 1.61 -9.89 20.17
CA ARG A 77 2.13 -10.39 18.88
C ARG A 77 1.77 -9.48 17.70
N MET A 78 1.00 -8.43 17.95
CA MET A 78 0.46 -7.51 16.96
C MET A 78 1.04 -6.12 17.15
N GLY A 79 1.46 -5.51 16.06
CA GLY A 79 1.83 -4.10 16.00
C GLY A 79 0.75 -3.32 15.26
N VAL A 80 0.29 -2.21 15.85
CA VAL A 80 -0.72 -1.34 15.25
C VAL A 80 -0.20 0.08 15.16
N MET A 81 -0.25 0.65 13.97
CA MET A 81 0.08 2.04 13.75
C MET A 81 -1.20 2.86 13.64
N LEU A 82 -1.57 3.50 14.74
CA LEU A 82 -2.78 4.30 14.83
C LEU A 82 -2.66 5.61 14.03
N GLN A 83 -3.73 6.01 13.34
CA GLN A 83 -3.83 7.35 12.77
C GLN A 83 -3.96 8.41 13.89
N GLY A 84 -2.94 9.26 14.00
CA GLY A 84 -3.03 10.53 14.69
C GLY A 84 -3.25 10.49 16.20
N GLY A 85 -2.42 9.80 16.98
CA GLY A 85 -2.53 9.98 18.41
C GLY A 85 -1.93 8.91 19.30
N GLY A 86 -2.25 8.97 20.58
CA GLY A 86 -1.79 8.00 21.60
C GLY A 86 -0.52 8.42 22.33
N ILE A 87 0.19 9.43 21.85
CA ILE A 87 1.43 9.91 22.49
C ILE A 87 1.20 11.29 23.13
N TYR A 88 1.61 11.44 24.39
CA TYR A 88 1.52 12.72 25.07
C TYR A 88 2.36 13.79 24.35
N PRO A 89 1.81 14.99 24.06
CA PRO A 89 2.50 16.05 23.31
C PRO A 89 3.84 16.49 23.91
N SER A 90 4.02 16.33 25.23
CA SER A 90 5.24 16.66 25.97
C SER A 90 6.22 15.50 26.13
N ALA A 91 5.86 14.28 25.72
CA ALA A 91 6.75 13.13 25.83
C ALA A 91 7.95 13.27 24.88
N ARG A 92 9.14 12.92 25.33
CA ARG A 92 10.33 12.86 24.48
C ARG A 92 10.35 11.55 23.68
N VAL A 93 10.95 11.59 22.51
CA VAL A 93 11.08 10.42 21.65
C VAL A 93 11.72 9.24 22.39
N CYS A 94 12.89 9.48 23.04
CA CYS A 94 13.58 8.42 23.78
C CYS A 94 12.74 7.82 24.91
N ASP A 95 11.99 8.65 25.64
CA ASP A 95 11.23 8.20 26.80
C ASP A 95 10.03 7.33 26.36
N VAL A 96 9.31 7.74 25.30
CA VAL A 96 8.17 6.97 24.81
C VAL A 96 8.59 5.65 24.15
N VAL A 97 9.69 5.63 23.37
CA VAL A 97 10.18 4.39 22.78
C VAL A 97 10.69 3.44 23.86
N GLN A 98 11.41 3.95 24.88
CA GLN A 98 11.85 3.12 26.00
C GLN A 98 10.65 2.55 26.78
N GLN A 99 9.62 3.36 27.06
CA GLN A 99 8.41 2.91 27.74
C GLN A 99 7.73 1.75 26.99
N PHE A 100 7.67 1.81 25.66
CA PHE A 100 7.10 0.70 24.87
C PHE A 100 7.98 -0.54 24.90
N CYS A 101 9.30 -0.39 24.84
CA CYS A 101 10.22 -1.52 25.06
C CYS A 101 9.97 -2.20 26.41
N ASP A 102 9.79 -1.41 27.46
CA ASP A 102 9.56 -1.92 28.82
C ASP A 102 8.20 -2.62 28.95
N ILE A 103 7.14 -2.09 28.31
CA ILE A 103 5.79 -2.68 28.31
C ILE A 103 5.80 -4.08 27.70
N TYR A 104 6.45 -4.23 26.57
CA TYR A 104 6.50 -5.54 25.87
C TYR A 104 7.48 -6.52 26.52
N ASN A 105 8.35 -6.07 27.42
CA ASN A 105 9.33 -6.88 28.15
C ASN A 105 10.12 -7.86 27.25
N LYS A 106 10.36 -7.43 25.99
CA LYS A 106 11.16 -8.15 25.01
C LYS A 106 12.56 -7.57 24.98
N GLN A 107 13.53 -8.29 24.43
CA GLN A 107 14.87 -7.75 24.19
C GLN A 107 14.81 -6.66 23.12
N CYS A 108 14.46 -5.45 23.56
CA CYS A 108 14.24 -4.28 22.75
C CYS A 108 15.21 -3.18 23.21
N ASN A 109 15.91 -2.58 22.25
CA ASN A 109 16.81 -1.46 22.49
C ASN A 109 16.19 -0.19 21.88
N ALA A 110 15.68 0.70 22.72
CA ALA A 110 15.07 1.95 22.28
C ALA A 110 15.99 2.79 21.38
N ASN A 111 17.30 2.80 21.65
CA ASN A 111 18.26 3.53 20.84
C ASN A 111 18.38 2.95 19.42
N GLU A 112 18.38 1.63 19.29
CA GLU A 112 18.42 0.95 17.98
C GLU A 112 17.14 1.23 17.18
N LEU A 113 15.97 1.18 17.83
CA LEU A 113 14.70 1.49 17.16
C LEU A 113 14.66 2.95 16.67
N ILE A 114 15.12 3.91 17.49
CA ILE A 114 15.18 5.32 17.09
C ILE A 114 16.15 5.51 15.91
N SER A 115 17.29 4.83 15.91
CA SER A 115 18.23 4.86 14.79
C SER A 115 17.65 4.21 13.54
N MET A 116 16.95 3.08 13.68
CA MET A 116 16.31 2.36 12.59
C MET A 116 15.27 3.22 11.85
N VAL A 117 14.55 4.07 12.56
CA VAL A 117 13.59 5.02 11.96
C VAL A 117 14.22 6.37 11.59
N GLY A 118 15.56 6.52 11.68
CA GLY A 118 16.31 7.71 11.26
C GLY A 118 16.02 8.95 12.11
N LEU A 119 15.88 8.79 13.43
CA LEU A 119 15.53 9.88 14.35
C LEU A 119 16.60 10.13 15.43
N ASP A 120 17.87 9.80 15.18
CA ASP A 120 18.96 9.98 16.13
C ASP A 120 19.08 11.40 16.68
N GLU A 121 18.97 12.39 15.82
CA GLU A 121 19.04 13.81 16.19
C GLU A 121 17.79 14.29 16.92
N ARG A 122 16.71 13.52 16.89
CA ARG A 122 15.42 13.86 17.47
C ARG A 122 15.14 13.18 18.82
N ARG A 123 16.05 12.36 19.33
CA ARG A 123 15.89 11.57 20.55
C ARG A 123 15.36 12.38 21.75
N GLN A 124 15.86 13.60 21.94
CA GLN A 124 15.49 14.47 23.06
C GLN A 124 14.35 15.45 22.74
N HIS A 125 13.84 15.44 21.49
CA HIS A 125 12.73 16.30 21.11
C HIS A 125 11.43 15.77 21.65
N ILE A 126 10.54 16.70 22.01
CA ILE A 126 9.17 16.36 22.44
C ILE A 126 8.29 16.13 21.23
N TRP A 127 7.32 15.23 21.36
CA TRP A 127 6.40 14.80 20.31
C TRP A 127 5.79 15.96 19.50
N LYS A 128 5.24 16.96 20.17
CA LYS A 128 4.57 18.09 19.51
C LYS A 128 5.50 18.99 18.68
N ARG A 129 6.83 18.84 18.79
CA ARG A 129 7.82 19.59 18.01
C ARG A 129 8.31 18.82 16.77
N LEU A 130 7.90 17.59 16.63
CA LEU A 130 8.22 16.78 15.47
C LEU A 130 7.32 17.17 14.31
N SER A 131 7.84 17.07 13.08
CA SER A 131 7.03 17.12 11.87
C SER A 131 6.08 15.91 11.81
N GLY A 132 5.03 15.97 10.98
CA GLY A 132 4.11 14.84 10.80
C GLY A 132 4.85 13.56 10.37
N GLY A 133 5.80 13.67 9.44
CA GLY A 133 6.60 12.54 9.00
C GLY A 133 7.56 12.00 10.08
N GLU A 134 8.11 12.86 10.95
CA GLU A 134 8.89 12.41 12.11
C GLU A 134 8.00 11.68 13.12
N GLN A 135 6.76 12.17 13.34
CA GLN A 135 5.77 11.52 14.22
C GLN A 135 5.39 10.13 13.67
N GLN A 136 5.16 9.99 12.37
CA GLN A 136 4.89 8.70 11.73
C GLN A 136 6.04 7.71 11.96
N ARG A 137 7.28 8.17 11.82
CA ARG A 137 8.46 7.32 12.07
C ARG A 137 8.63 6.94 13.53
N VAL A 138 8.29 7.81 14.49
CA VAL A 138 8.23 7.40 15.92
C VAL A 138 7.14 6.35 16.12
N SER A 139 5.92 6.55 15.57
CA SER A 139 4.84 5.57 15.68
C SER A 139 5.28 4.19 15.14
N LEU A 140 6.01 4.17 14.02
CA LEU A 140 6.59 2.93 13.49
C LEU A 140 7.61 2.31 14.46
N ALA A 141 8.46 3.11 15.14
CA ALA A 141 9.38 2.59 16.16
C ALA A 141 8.62 1.92 17.33
N LEU A 142 7.47 2.46 17.72
CA LEU A 142 6.63 1.85 18.77
C LEU A 142 6.04 0.51 18.31
N VAL A 143 5.62 0.40 17.05
CA VAL A 143 5.18 -0.86 16.45
C VAL A 143 6.29 -1.91 16.50
N LEU A 144 7.52 -1.52 16.15
CA LEU A 144 8.68 -2.41 16.16
C LEU A 144 9.08 -2.87 17.57
N ALA A 145 8.82 -2.07 18.61
CA ALA A 145 9.09 -2.46 20.00
C ALA A 145 8.34 -3.72 20.43
N ALA A 146 7.17 -3.99 19.83
CA ALA A 146 6.40 -5.20 20.06
C ALA A 146 7.03 -6.46 19.45
N GLN A 147 8.02 -6.36 18.54
CA GLN A 147 8.55 -7.48 17.75
C GLN A 147 7.40 -8.36 17.21
N PRO A 148 6.52 -7.79 16.38
CA PRO A 148 5.23 -8.38 16.07
C PRO A 148 5.32 -9.50 15.05
N ASP A 149 4.38 -10.46 15.12
CA ASP A 149 4.16 -11.49 14.09
C ASP A 149 3.20 -10.98 12.98
N VAL A 150 2.39 -9.96 13.30
CA VAL A 150 1.51 -9.26 12.36
C VAL A 150 1.52 -7.75 12.64
N VAL A 151 1.53 -6.93 11.59
CA VAL A 151 1.44 -5.47 11.70
C VAL A 151 0.32 -4.91 10.83
N PHE A 152 -0.37 -3.92 11.38
CA PHE A 152 -1.37 -3.11 10.68
C PHE A 152 -0.84 -1.69 10.57
N LEU A 153 -0.68 -1.21 9.34
CA LEU A 153 -0.14 0.11 9.03
C LEU A 153 -1.19 0.88 8.23
N ASP A 154 -1.82 1.87 8.85
CA ASP A 154 -2.78 2.73 8.15
C ASP A 154 -2.11 4.05 7.78
N GLU A 155 -1.95 4.28 6.46
CA GLU A 155 -1.32 5.46 5.84
C GLU A 155 0.09 5.79 6.38
N PRO A 156 1.03 4.84 6.48
CA PRO A 156 2.32 5.04 7.16
C PRO A 156 3.23 6.08 6.48
N THR A 157 3.03 6.35 5.19
CA THR A 157 3.84 7.29 4.40
C THR A 157 3.18 8.66 4.23
N SER A 158 1.96 8.85 4.74
CA SER A 158 1.22 10.10 4.59
C SER A 158 1.94 11.26 5.28
N GLY A 159 2.20 12.34 4.52
CA GLY A 159 2.90 13.52 5.02
C GLY A 159 4.40 13.32 5.33
N VAL A 160 4.96 12.19 4.92
CA VAL A 160 6.38 11.86 5.11
C VAL A 160 7.20 12.33 3.91
N ASP A 161 8.37 12.91 4.15
CA ASP A 161 9.32 13.32 3.11
C ASP A 161 9.93 12.11 2.38
N VAL A 162 10.60 12.35 1.26
CA VAL A 162 11.16 11.28 0.40
C VAL A 162 12.10 10.36 1.17
N ASN A 163 12.99 10.91 2.01
CA ASN A 163 13.93 10.10 2.79
C ASN A 163 13.21 9.25 3.85
N GLY A 164 12.23 9.83 4.53
CA GLY A 164 11.41 9.10 5.50
C GLY A 164 10.60 7.98 4.86
N ARG A 165 10.07 8.17 3.65
CA ARG A 165 9.38 7.11 2.88
C ARG A 165 10.32 5.95 2.55
N LEU A 166 11.57 6.23 2.18
CA LEU A 166 12.58 5.18 1.95
C LEU A 166 12.81 4.34 3.22
N ILE A 167 12.99 5.01 4.37
CA ILE A 167 13.16 4.32 5.66
C ILE A 167 11.96 3.44 6.00
N ILE A 168 10.73 3.98 5.86
CA ILE A 168 9.51 3.21 6.14
C ILE A 168 9.42 1.99 5.22
N ARG A 169 9.69 2.15 3.93
CA ARG A 169 9.69 1.08 2.95
C ARG A 169 10.67 -0.04 3.31
N ASP A 170 11.91 0.33 3.65
CA ASP A 170 12.94 -0.64 4.01
C ASP A 170 12.55 -1.43 5.27
N ILE A 171 11.92 -0.76 6.26
CA ILE A 171 11.40 -1.40 7.46
C ILE A 171 10.24 -2.36 7.13
N VAL A 172 9.27 -1.94 6.33
CA VAL A 172 8.13 -2.76 5.90
C VAL A 172 8.60 -4.01 5.17
N THR A 173 9.52 -3.85 4.20
CA THR A 173 10.11 -4.97 3.46
C THR A 173 10.87 -5.92 4.39
N LYS A 174 11.63 -5.38 5.35
CA LYS A 174 12.38 -6.17 6.32
C LYS A 174 11.43 -6.97 7.23
N LEU A 175 10.37 -6.36 7.75
CA LEU A 175 9.38 -7.05 8.58
C LEU A 175 8.80 -8.27 7.85
N ALA A 176 8.40 -8.11 6.58
CA ALA A 176 7.88 -9.21 5.78
C ALA A 176 8.96 -10.29 5.57
N HIS A 177 10.18 -9.90 5.18
CA HIS A 177 11.29 -10.84 5.01
C HIS A 177 11.60 -11.64 6.29
N ASP A 178 11.46 -11.03 7.46
CA ASP A 178 11.65 -11.66 8.78
C ASP A 178 10.44 -12.53 9.20
N GLY A 179 9.44 -12.69 8.32
CA GLY A 179 8.29 -13.58 8.51
C GLY A 179 7.04 -12.92 9.11
N CYS A 180 7.08 -11.61 9.39
CA CYS A 180 5.91 -10.87 9.86
C CYS A 180 4.86 -10.74 8.75
N THR A 181 3.58 -10.85 9.09
CA THR A 181 2.48 -10.52 8.18
C THR A 181 2.28 -9.01 8.20
N VAL A 182 2.34 -8.36 7.04
CA VAL A 182 2.15 -6.90 6.95
C VAL A 182 0.87 -6.57 6.20
N LEU A 183 -0.08 -5.90 6.87
CA LEU A 183 -1.22 -5.25 6.22
C LEU A 183 -0.98 -3.76 6.16
N LEU A 184 -0.98 -3.23 4.94
CA LEU A 184 -0.73 -1.82 4.65
C LEU A 184 -1.98 -1.23 3.99
N ALA A 185 -2.72 -0.33 4.68
CA ALA A 185 -3.74 0.47 4.01
C ALA A 185 -3.14 1.78 3.52
N THR A 186 -3.37 2.11 2.26
CA THR A 186 -2.94 3.38 1.71
C THR A 186 -3.73 3.78 0.48
N HIS A 187 -3.73 5.07 0.18
CA HIS A 187 -4.18 5.63 -1.10
C HIS A 187 -2.99 6.02 -1.99
N GLU A 188 -1.75 5.96 -1.49
CA GLU A 188 -0.53 6.26 -2.24
C GLU A 188 -0.09 5.03 -3.06
N LEU A 189 -0.68 4.86 -4.25
CA LEU A 189 -0.49 3.70 -5.12
C LEU A 189 0.97 3.46 -5.49
N ALA A 190 1.71 4.53 -5.81
CA ALA A 190 3.13 4.45 -6.17
C ALA A 190 4.03 3.93 -5.02
N GLU A 191 3.64 4.14 -3.76
CA GLU A 191 4.38 3.59 -2.62
C GLU A 191 4.00 2.13 -2.37
N ALA A 192 2.71 1.78 -2.50
CA ALA A 192 2.26 0.39 -2.40
C ALA A 192 2.93 -0.50 -3.46
N GLU A 193 3.05 -0.01 -4.71
CA GLU A 193 3.69 -0.74 -5.82
C GLU A 193 5.13 -1.18 -5.53
N LYS A 194 5.83 -0.45 -4.66
CA LYS A 194 7.24 -0.71 -4.33
C LYS A 194 7.43 -1.79 -3.27
N VAL A 195 6.40 -2.07 -2.46
CA VAL A 195 6.54 -2.95 -1.30
C VAL A 195 5.54 -4.10 -1.27
N ALA A 196 4.41 -3.99 -1.97
CA ALA A 196 3.35 -4.98 -1.88
C ALA A 196 3.65 -6.24 -2.70
N ASP A 197 3.53 -7.40 -2.07
CA ASP A 197 3.51 -8.72 -2.71
C ASP A 197 2.10 -9.03 -3.23
N HIS A 198 1.08 -8.66 -2.44
CA HIS A 198 -0.33 -8.87 -2.75
C HIS A 198 -1.12 -7.56 -2.61
N ILE A 199 -2.08 -7.36 -3.48
CA ILE A 199 -2.92 -6.14 -3.51
C ILE A 199 -4.38 -6.53 -3.38
N VAL A 200 -5.13 -5.78 -2.57
CA VAL A 200 -6.58 -5.86 -2.44
C VAL A 200 -7.16 -4.48 -2.73
N ILE A 201 -7.86 -4.35 -3.85
CA ILE A 201 -8.48 -3.09 -4.27
C ILE A 201 -9.90 -3.02 -3.73
N PHE A 202 -10.15 -2.01 -2.90
CA PHE A 202 -11.46 -1.71 -2.33
C PHE A 202 -12.16 -0.62 -3.14
N ASP A 203 -13.45 -0.85 -3.39
CA ASP A 203 -14.36 0.13 -3.96
C ASP A 203 -15.74 -0.02 -3.31
N HIS A 204 -16.30 1.09 -2.81
CA HIS A 204 -17.63 1.15 -2.17
C HIS A 204 -17.92 0.00 -1.18
N GLY A 205 -16.96 -0.29 -0.29
CA GLY A 205 -17.07 -1.32 0.75
C GLY A 205 -16.96 -2.76 0.23
N ARG A 206 -16.48 -2.97 -0.99
CA ARG A 206 -16.31 -4.29 -1.61
C ARG A 206 -14.90 -4.47 -2.14
N VAL A 207 -14.47 -5.71 -2.31
CA VAL A 207 -13.25 -6.02 -3.05
C VAL A 207 -13.56 -6.00 -4.55
N ALA A 208 -13.00 -5.02 -5.26
CA ALA A 208 -13.09 -4.90 -6.70
C ALA A 208 -12.15 -5.87 -7.42
N ALA A 209 -10.94 -6.07 -6.87
CA ALA A 209 -9.96 -7.05 -7.33
C ALA A 209 -8.97 -7.39 -6.21
N ALA A 210 -8.40 -8.60 -6.25
CA ALA A 210 -7.32 -9.02 -5.37
C ALA A 210 -6.36 -9.96 -6.11
N GLY A 211 -5.06 -9.87 -5.82
CA GLY A 211 -4.02 -10.69 -6.43
C GLY A 211 -2.64 -10.05 -6.32
N SER A 212 -1.61 -10.74 -6.77
CA SER A 212 -0.30 -10.13 -6.98
C SER A 212 -0.37 -9.07 -8.10
N ILE A 213 0.58 -8.12 -8.10
CA ILE A 213 0.65 -7.08 -9.16
C ILE A 213 0.71 -7.73 -10.54
N GLY A 214 1.47 -8.83 -10.67
CA GLY A 214 1.59 -9.57 -11.92
C GLY A 214 0.29 -10.22 -12.38
N GLU A 215 -0.51 -10.77 -11.45
CA GLU A 215 -1.82 -11.35 -11.76
C GLU A 215 -2.83 -10.29 -12.20
N LEU A 216 -2.86 -9.16 -11.52
CA LEU A 216 -3.76 -8.05 -11.84
C LEU A 216 -3.44 -7.37 -13.19
N ARG A 217 -2.19 -7.46 -13.65
CA ARG A 217 -1.73 -6.96 -14.96
C ARG A 217 -2.03 -7.91 -16.11
N LYS A 218 -2.26 -9.21 -15.86
CA LYS A 218 -2.49 -10.19 -16.93
C LYS A 218 -3.61 -9.77 -17.88
N GLY A 219 -3.32 -9.84 -19.18
CA GLY A 219 -4.28 -9.46 -20.23
C GLY A 219 -4.41 -7.95 -20.48
N HIS A 220 -3.65 -7.12 -19.77
CA HIS A 220 -3.60 -5.67 -19.90
C HIS A 220 -2.16 -5.18 -20.15
N GLU A 221 -1.36 -6.01 -20.80
CA GLU A 221 0.01 -5.69 -21.13
C GLU A 221 0.05 -4.76 -22.34
N TYR A 222 0.67 -3.60 -22.20
CA TYR A 222 0.86 -2.63 -23.26
C TYR A 222 2.22 -1.94 -23.10
N THR A 223 2.70 -1.32 -24.19
CA THR A 223 3.84 -0.42 -24.12
C THR A 223 3.33 1.01 -24.05
N ARG A 224 3.67 1.74 -22.98
CA ARG A 224 3.41 3.18 -22.87
C ARG A 224 4.64 3.95 -23.31
N PHE A 225 4.44 5.04 -24.05
CA PHE A 225 5.50 6.00 -24.34
C PHE A 225 4.97 7.43 -24.33
N THR A 226 5.87 8.38 -24.06
CA THR A 226 5.56 9.82 -24.06
C THR A 226 6.23 10.51 -25.23
N SER A 227 5.48 11.31 -25.97
CA SER A 227 5.94 12.09 -27.12
C SER A 227 5.16 13.39 -27.25
N ASP A 228 5.17 14.02 -28.44
CA ASP A 228 4.40 15.24 -28.73
C ASP A 228 2.89 15.00 -28.59
N GLN A 229 2.16 16.02 -28.11
CA GLN A 229 0.72 15.95 -27.85
C GLN A 229 -0.13 15.73 -29.11
N ASN A 230 0.37 16.09 -30.27
CA ASN A 230 -0.35 16.04 -31.55
C ASN A 230 0.11 14.89 -32.46
N LEU A 231 0.59 13.80 -31.87
CA LEU A 231 1.05 12.65 -32.65
C LEU A 231 -0.08 12.04 -33.49
N ASN A 232 0.22 11.74 -34.76
CA ASN A 232 -0.74 11.08 -35.65
C ASN A 232 -0.81 9.57 -35.33
N ILE A 233 -1.77 9.20 -34.46
CA ILE A 233 -1.97 7.83 -33.97
C ILE A 233 -2.25 6.85 -35.12
N ALA A 234 -3.05 7.26 -36.11
CA ALA A 234 -3.43 6.38 -37.21
C ALA A 234 -2.23 6.02 -38.08
N ASP A 235 -1.31 6.99 -38.32
CA ASP A 235 -0.08 6.78 -39.06
C ASP A 235 0.89 5.87 -38.30
N LEU A 236 1.06 6.15 -36.99
CA LEU A 236 1.90 5.32 -36.11
C LEU A 236 1.36 3.88 -36.01
N SER A 237 0.05 3.70 -35.81
CA SER A 237 -0.56 2.37 -35.71
C SER A 237 -0.32 1.55 -36.97
N ARG A 238 -0.38 2.20 -38.16
CA ARG A 238 -0.10 1.56 -39.42
C ARG A 238 1.37 1.19 -39.55
N ALA A 239 2.27 2.06 -39.16
CA ALA A 239 3.71 1.83 -39.19
C ALA A 239 4.17 0.70 -38.27
N LEU A 240 3.58 0.60 -37.07
CA LEU A 240 3.91 -0.44 -36.09
C LEU A 240 3.13 -1.76 -36.30
N GLY A 241 2.08 -1.74 -37.14
CA GLY A 241 1.21 -2.91 -37.37
C GLY A 241 0.37 -3.31 -36.15
N CYS A 242 0.20 -2.41 -35.16
CA CYS A 242 -0.54 -2.66 -33.95
C CYS A 242 -1.35 -1.42 -33.51
N SER A 243 -2.36 -1.62 -32.65
CA SER A 243 -3.21 -0.53 -32.17
C SER A 243 -2.45 0.40 -31.23
N VAL A 244 -2.54 1.71 -31.49
CA VAL A 244 -2.03 2.77 -30.61
C VAL A 244 -3.22 3.63 -30.18
N THR A 245 -3.27 3.97 -28.89
CA THR A 245 -4.31 4.83 -28.29
C THR A 245 -3.68 5.94 -27.48
N ARG A 246 -4.41 7.03 -27.23
CA ARG A 246 -3.98 8.05 -26.27
C ARG A 246 -4.26 7.56 -24.85
N ALA A 247 -3.32 7.79 -23.94
CA ALA A 247 -3.53 7.63 -22.51
C ALA A 247 -4.28 8.86 -21.93
N GLN A 248 -4.60 8.81 -20.64
CA GLN A 248 -5.32 9.91 -19.97
C GLN A 248 -4.51 11.22 -19.91
N SER A 249 -3.18 11.12 -19.80
CA SER A 249 -2.29 12.27 -19.77
C SER A 249 -1.96 12.76 -21.18
N SER A 250 -1.89 14.08 -21.37
CA SER A 250 -1.55 14.69 -22.65
C SER A 250 -0.10 14.36 -23.04
N GLY A 251 0.10 13.79 -24.24
CA GLY A 251 1.41 13.39 -24.73
C GLY A 251 1.78 11.93 -24.41
N ASP A 252 0.95 11.20 -23.67
CA ASP A 252 1.13 9.77 -23.40
C ASP A 252 0.31 8.90 -24.35
N TYR A 253 0.91 7.80 -24.80
CA TYR A 253 0.33 6.86 -25.75
C TYR A 253 0.56 5.43 -25.29
N ASN A 254 -0.44 4.57 -25.55
CA ASN A 254 -0.38 3.14 -25.26
C ASN A 254 -0.37 2.37 -26.58
N ILE A 255 0.56 1.45 -26.75
CA ILE A 255 0.66 0.49 -27.84
C ILE A 255 0.15 -0.85 -27.30
N ALA A 256 -0.88 -1.44 -27.91
CA ALA A 256 -1.53 -2.67 -27.44
C ALA A 256 -0.68 -3.94 -27.63
N VAL A 257 0.62 -3.86 -27.32
CA VAL A 257 1.59 -4.96 -27.39
C VAL A 257 2.64 -4.78 -26.32
N VAL A 258 3.15 -5.89 -25.80
CA VAL A 258 4.28 -5.92 -24.85
C VAL A 258 5.52 -5.31 -25.50
N SER A 259 6.29 -4.56 -24.72
CA SER A 259 7.54 -3.97 -25.17
C SER A 259 8.57 -5.06 -25.55
N THR A 260 9.04 -4.97 -26.77
CA THR A 260 10.15 -5.78 -27.27
C THR A 260 11.22 -4.88 -27.86
N PRO A 261 12.50 -5.31 -27.93
CA PRO A 261 13.53 -4.52 -28.60
C PRO A 261 13.17 -4.13 -30.04
N ALA A 262 12.48 -5.01 -30.77
CA ALA A 262 12.03 -4.76 -32.13
C ALA A 262 10.96 -3.66 -32.21
N LEU A 263 9.98 -3.68 -31.27
CA LEU A 263 8.95 -2.65 -31.16
C LEU A 263 9.56 -1.29 -30.84
N ILE A 264 10.49 -1.25 -29.86
CA ILE A 264 11.17 0.00 -29.47
C ILE A 264 11.99 0.55 -30.62
N ALA A 265 12.70 -0.29 -31.37
CA ALA A 265 13.47 0.13 -32.55
C ALA A 265 12.54 0.71 -33.65
N ALA A 266 11.42 0.05 -33.95
CA ALA A 266 10.45 0.53 -34.93
C ALA A 266 9.80 1.86 -34.50
N LEU A 267 9.40 1.99 -33.23
CA LEU A 267 8.87 3.21 -32.65
C LEU A 267 9.88 4.37 -32.75
N SER A 268 11.13 4.12 -32.32
CA SER A 268 12.20 5.12 -32.35
C SER A 268 12.52 5.57 -33.77
N SER A 269 12.57 4.65 -34.73
CA SER A 269 12.79 4.97 -36.14
C SER A 269 11.68 5.85 -36.70
N TRP A 270 10.42 5.49 -36.45
CA TRP A 270 9.27 6.26 -36.92
C TRP A 270 9.25 7.68 -36.30
N LEU A 271 9.51 7.82 -34.97
CA LEU A 271 9.58 9.12 -34.30
C LEU A 271 10.75 9.96 -34.86
N HIS A 272 11.90 9.35 -35.13
CA HIS A 272 13.04 10.03 -35.74
C HIS A 272 12.73 10.57 -37.15
N GLU A 273 12.09 9.79 -38.01
CA GLU A 273 11.66 10.24 -39.35
C GLU A 273 10.70 11.43 -39.30
N LYS A 274 9.87 11.52 -38.26
CA LYS A 274 8.92 12.63 -38.06
C LYS A 274 9.50 13.78 -37.26
N ASN A 275 10.76 13.68 -36.81
CA ASN A 275 11.43 14.63 -35.94
C ASN A 275 10.64 14.91 -34.63
N LEU A 276 10.09 13.82 -34.05
CA LEU A 276 9.31 13.85 -32.80
C LEU A 276 10.13 13.32 -31.63
N PRO A 277 9.98 13.86 -30.41
CA PRO A 277 10.73 13.41 -29.26
C PRO A 277 10.20 12.07 -28.71
N LEU A 278 11.07 11.31 -28.04
CA LEU A 278 10.74 10.19 -27.20
C LEU A 278 11.26 10.45 -25.81
N HIS A 279 10.36 10.72 -24.85
CA HIS A 279 10.76 11.11 -23.49
C HIS A 279 10.81 9.93 -22.53
N HIS A 280 9.87 9.00 -22.64
CA HIS A 280 9.74 7.86 -21.74
C HIS A 280 9.16 6.67 -22.50
N VAL A 281 9.62 5.46 -22.14
CA VAL A 281 9.02 4.19 -22.58
C VAL A 281 8.93 3.27 -21.39
N SER A 282 7.74 2.73 -21.12
CA SER A 282 7.53 1.71 -20.10
C SER A 282 6.72 0.54 -20.67
N SER A 283 7.00 -0.66 -20.18
CA SER A 283 6.36 -1.89 -20.65
C SER A 283 5.33 -2.44 -19.67
N LEU A 284 5.13 -1.75 -18.53
CA LEU A 284 4.26 -2.22 -17.48
C LEU A 284 3.18 -1.18 -17.18
N GLU A 285 1.95 -1.64 -17.07
CA GLU A 285 0.85 -0.86 -16.52
C GLU A 285 1.22 -0.44 -15.09
N SER A 286 1.17 0.87 -14.78
CA SER A 286 1.37 1.33 -13.41
C SER A 286 0.22 0.86 -12.51
N LEU A 287 0.46 0.78 -11.21
CA LEU A 287 -0.61 0.46 -10.27
C LEU A 287 -1.75 1.50 -10.32
N GLU A 288 -1.44 2.77 -10.65
CA GLU A 288 -2.42 3.84 -10.81
C GLU A 288 -3.35 3.59 -12.01
N ASP A 289 -2.80 3.19 -13.15
CA ASP A 289 -3.61 2.87 -14.34
C ASP A 289 -4.49 1.64 -14.10
N MET A 290 -3.91 0.62 -13.50
CA MET A 290 -4.61 -0.62 -13.12
C MET A 290 -5.76 -0.32 -12.15
N PHE A 291 -5.51 0.48 -11.11
CA PHE A 291 -6.51 0.89 -10.14
C PHE A 291 -7.65 1.64 -10.82
N SER A 292 -7.34 2.64 -11.65
CA SER A 292 -8.33 3.43 -12.39
C SER A 292 -9.20 2.54 -13.30
N ARG A 293 -8.59 1.57 -13.98
CA ARG A 293 -9.30 0.60 -14.84
C ARG A 293 -10.24 -0.31 -14.04
N ILE A 294 -9.78 -0.82 -12.90
CA ILE A 294 -10.55 -1.75 -12.06
C ILE A 294 -11.74 -1.04 -11.43
N VAL A 295 -11.54 0.17 -10.90
CA VAL A 295 -12.62 0.97 -10.30
C VAL A 295 -13.66 1.37 -11.36
N ALA A 296 -13.24 1.86 -12.53
CA ALA A 296 -14.17 2.18 -13.61
C ALA A 296 -14.98 0.95 -14.10
N ALA A 297 -14.40 -0.24 -14.06
CA ALA A 297 -15.10 -1.49 -14.41
C ALA A 297 -16.09 -1.93 -13.33
N SER A 298 -15.86 -1.58 -12.05
CA SER A 298 -16.79 -1.86 -10.95
C SER A 298 -18.02 -0.95 -11.00
N GLU A 299 -17.86 0.33 -11.31
CA GLU A 299 -18.96 1.29 -11.46
C GLU A 299 -19.95 0.90 -12.58
N ASN A 300 -19.47 0.30 -13.67
CA ASN A 300 -20.32 -0.15 -14.78
C ASN A 300 -21.10 -1.45 -14.49
N LYS A 301 -20.87 -2.10 -13.34
CA LYS A 301 -21.56 -3.34 -12.92
C LYS A 301 -22.63 -3.11 -11.84
N THR A 302 -22.74 -1.88 -11.34
CA THR A 302 -23.70 -1.45 -10.31
C THR A 302 -24.88 -0.74 -10.94
#